data_6b1f5ec184cf28708d9b50f6cde698ee
#
_entry.id   6b1f5ec184cf28708d9b50f6cde698ee
#
_cell.length_a   1.000
_cell.length_b   1.000
_cell.length_c   1.000
_cell.angle_alpha   90.00
_cell.angle_beta   90.00
_cell.angle_gamma   90.00
#
_symmetry.space_group_name_H-M   'P 1'
#
loop_
_entity.id
_entity.type
_entity.pdbx_description
1 polymer ?
#
loop_
_entity_poly.entity_id
_entity_poly.type
_entity_poly.pdbx_seq_one_letter_code
_entity_poly.pdbx_strand_id
1 'polypeptide(L)'
;GEDVTEQIVLSTIHQAKGLEWQAVFLIHLSDQHFPHRRVFSEENGLEEERRLMYVAVTRARRHLFLSYPLTVGEEAPMIAGSSMFLDEIADGLYERLEPVLGRSLVSEEEVIEIGNAGELINKPKPRRSFLREIHEL
;
A
#
# COMPACT_ATOMS: atom_id res chain seq x y z
N GLY A 1 17.70 17.93 -23.81
CA GLY A 1 16.66 17.25 -23.06
C GLY A 1 17.30 16.69 -21.81
N GLU A 2 16.86 17.14 -20.63
CA GLU A 2 17.26 16.50 -19.38
C GLU A 2 16.64 15.10 -19.39
N ASP A 3 17.46 14.07 -19.33
CA ASP A 3 17.02 12.71 -19.08
C ASP A 3 16.36 12.68 -17.70
N VAL A 4 15.04 12.69 -17.67
CA VAL A 4 14.26 12.47 -16.45
C VAL A 4 14.41 10.99 -16.11
N THR A 5 15.43 10.68 -15.31
CA THR A 5 15.60 9.34 -14.79
C THR A 5 14.43 9.06 -13.84
N GLU A 6 13.57 8.10 -14.20
CA GLU A 6 12.53 7.61 -13.30
C GLU A 6 13.21 6.98 -12.07
N GLN A 7 12.92 7.51 -10.89
CA GLN A 7 13.55 7.07 -9.64
C GLN A 7 12.47 6.78 -8.60
N ILE A 8 12.67 5.68 -7.87
CA ILE A 8 11.90 5.39 -6.66
C ILE A 8 12.63 6.07 -5.50
N VAL A 9 11.90 6.91 -4.76
CA VAL A 9 12.41 7.59 -3.57
C VAL A 9 11.91 6.86 -2.34
N LEU A 10 12.81 6.37 -1.50
CA LEU A 10 12.50 5.84 -0.18
C LEU A 10 12.75 6.92 0.87
N SER A 11 11.74 7.23 1.67
CA SER A 11 11.80 8.30 2.65
C SER A 11 11.00 7.99 3.90
N THR A 12 11.36 8.60 5.02
CA THR A 12 10.49 8.66 6.19
C THR A 12 9.45 9.78 6.03
N ILE A 13 8.34 9.72 6.77
CA ILE A 13 7.31 10.77 6.73
C ILE A 13 7.91 12.13 7.13
N HIS A 14 8.81 12.15 8.11
CA HIS A 14 9.46 13.39 8.55
C HIS A 14 10.32 14.02 7.46
N GLN A 15 11.08 13.21 6.72
CA GLN A 15 11.94 13.69 5.63
C GLN A 15 11.11 14.09 4.39
N ALA A 16 9.92 13.53 4.24
CA ALA A 16 9.00 13.83 3.15
C ALA A 16 8.32 15.20 3.29
N LYS A 17 8.45 15.87 4.44
CA LYS A 17 7.85 17.19 4.68
C LYS A 17 8.35 18.22 3.66
N GLY A 18 7.41 18.84 2.94
CA GLY A 18 7.72 19.82 1.90
C GLY A 18 8.00 19.23 0.52
N LEU A 19 8.10 17.91 0.40
CA LEU A 19 8.25 17.21 -0.88
C LEU A 19 6.87 16.69 -1.35
N GLU A 20 6.75 16.44 -2.65
CA GLU A 20 5.52 15.88 -3.23
C GLU A 20 5.88 15.00 -4.43
N TRP A 21 5.10 13.94 -4.64
CA TRP A 21 5.30 12.99 -5.73
C TRP A 21 4.00 12.67 -6.45
N GLN A 22 4.07 12.24 -7.68
CA GLN A 22 2.90 11.83 -8.47
C GLN A 22 2.19 10.63 -7.83
N ALA A 23 2.95 9.68 -7.29
CA ALA A 23 2.44 8.53 -6.57
C ALA A 23 3.18 8.35 -5.24
N VAL A 24 2.45 8.03 -4.18
CA VAL A 24 2.98 7.76 -2.85
C VAL A 24 2.44 6.44 -2.35
N PHE A 25 3.33 5.60 -1.85
CA PHE A 25 3.02 4.33 -1.20
C PHE A 25 3.33 4.46 0.29
N LEU A 26 2.32 4.48 1.14
CA LEU A 26 2.46 4.39 2.58
C LEU A 26 2.32 2.94 3.00
N ILE A 27 3.38 2.40 3.56
CA ILE A 27 3.45 1.00 3.97
C ILE A 27 3.37 0.86 5.49
N HIS A 28 3.08 -0.34 5.98
CA HIS A 28 3.03 -0.67 7.40
C HIS A 28 2.00 0.12 8.23
N LEU A 29 0.86 0.47 7.66
CA LEU A 29 -0.23 1.15 8.35
C LEU A 29 -1.04 0.15 9.20
N SER A 30 -0.41 -0.46 10.20
CA SER A 30 -1.05 -1.38 11.14
C SER A 30 -1.12 -0.80 12.55
N ASP A 31 -2.06 -1.27 13.36
CA ASP A 31 -2.38 -0.78 14.70
C ASP A 31 -1.23 -0.84 15.73
N GLN A 32 -0.15 -1.56 15.43
CA GLN A 32 1.03 -1.65 16.31
C GLN A 32 2.22 -0.84 15.82
N HIS A 33 2.18 -0.38 14.57
CA HIS A 33 3.28 0.32 13.93
C HIS A 33 2.97 1.78 13.67
N PHE A 34 1.71 2.09 13.34
CA PHE A 34 1.30 3.45 13.09
C PHE A 34 -0.19 3.64 13.40
N PRO A 35 -0.56 4.32 14.52
CA PRO A 35 0.33 4.96 15.49
C PRO A 35 1.16 3.96 16.31
N HIS A 36 2.37 4.39 16.69
CA HIS A 36 3.23 3.56 17.53
C HIS A 36 2.66 3.44 18.94
N ARG A 37 2.69 2.23 19.55
CA ARG A 37 2.07 1.97 20.87
C ARG A 37 2.49 2.94 21.98
N ARG A 38 3.72 3.46 21.95
CA ARG A 38 4.22 4.40 22.96
C ARG A 38 3.44 5.71 23.02
N VAL A 39 2.91 6.17 21.91
CA VAL A 39 2.22 7.47 21.85
C VAL A 39 0.93 7.51 22.65
N PHE A 40 0.33 6.36 22.96
CA PHE A 40 -0.86 6.29 23.82
C PHE A 40 -0.57 6.65 25.29
N SER A 41 0.70 6.59 25.72
CA SER A 41 1.13 7.01 27.07
C SER A 41 1.75 8.42 27.10
N GLU A 42 1.86 9.08 25.96
CA GLU A 42 2.43 10.41 25.82
C GLU A 42 1.33 11.47 25.71
N GLU A 43 1.51 12.60 26.36
CA GLU A 43 0.59 13.73 26.24
C GLU A 43 0.59 14.22 24.77
N ASN A 44 -0.58 14.27 24.15
CA ASN A 44 -0.76 14.62 22.73
C ASN A 44 -0.06 13.69 21.71
N GLY A 45 0.49 12.54 22.11
CA GLY A 45 1.22 11.64 21.23
C GLY A 45 0.39 11.16 20.05
N LEU A 46 -0.88 10.80 20.29
CA LEU A 46 -1.80 10.38 19.22
C LEU A 46 -2.08 11.49 18.21
N GLU A 47 -2.21 12.73 18.67
CA GLU A 47 -2.44 13.88 17.79
C GLU A 47 -1.22 14.19 16.92
N GLU A 48 -0.01 14.00 17.45
CA GLU A 48 1.20 14.15 16.67
C GLU A 48 1.30 13.06 15.57
N GLU A 49 0.98 11.80 15.89
CA GLU A 49 0.93 10.72 14.89
C GLU A 49 -0.15 11.00 13.83
N ARG A 50 -1.30 11.55 14.23
CA ARG A 50 -2.35 11.97 13.28
C ARG A 50 -1.87 13.07 12.34
N ARG A 51 -1.09 14.04 12.84
CA ARG A 51 -0.46 15.06 12.01
C ARG A 51 0.56 14.47 11.05
N LEU A 52 1.32 13.46 11.48
CA LEU A 52 2.23 12.73 10.59
C LEU A 52 1.47 11.99 9.50
N MET A 53 0.34 11.34 9.82
CA MET A 53 -0.53 10.72 8.81
C MET A 53 -1.01 11.75 7.79
N TYR A 54 -1.49 12.91 8.27
CA TYR A 54 -1.91 14.00 7.38
C TYR A 54 -0.76 14.47 6.47
N VAL A 55 0.43 14.68 7.02
CA VAL A 55 1.61 15.04 6.23
C VAL A 55 1.87 13.98 5.17
N ALA A 56 1.86 12.70 5.54
CA ALA A 56 2.16 11.61 4.64
C ALA A 56 1.17 11.52 3.45
N VAL A 57 -0.13 11.54 3.73
CA VAL A 57 -1.15 11.42 2.68
C VAL A 57 -1.15 12.63 1.74
N THR A 58 -0.85 13.82 2.26
CA THR A 58 -0.78 15.05 1.45
C THR A 58 0.49 15.16 0.58
N ARG A 59 1.40 14.17 0.64
CA ARG A 59 2.55 14.14 -0.27
C ARG A 59 2.20 13.61 -1.66
N ALA A 60 1.07 12.94 -1.79
CA ALA A 60 0.59 12.43 -3.07
C ALA A 60 -0.10 13.53 -3.88
N ARG A 61 0.39 13.76 -5.09
CA ARG A 61 -0.26 14.67 -6.04
C ARG A 61 -1.40 14.02 -6.81
N ARG A 62 -1.28 12.72 -7.09
CA ARG A 62 -2.23 12.03 -7.97
C ARG A 62 -2.66 10.66 -7.45
N HIS A 63 -1.73 9.84 -6.99
CA HIS A 63 -2.02 8.49 -6.56
C HIS A 63 -1.50 8.25 -5.15
N LEU A 64 -2.38 7.77 -4.27
CA LEU A 64 -2.04 7.40 -2.91
C LEU A 64 -2.39 5.92 -2.70
N PHE A 65 -1.39 5.13 -2.30
CA PHE A 65 -1.56 3.73 -1.95
C PHE A 65 -1.27 3.53 -0.47
N LEU A 66 -2.23 2.98 0.24
CA LEU A 66 -2.15 2.71 1.68
C LEU A 66 -2.11 1.20 1.87
N SER A 67 -1.13 0.69 2.61
CA SER A 67 -1.02 -0.75 2.83
C SER A 67 -0.59 -1.11 4.24
N TYR A 68 -1.07 -2.25 4.71
CA TYR A 68 -0.65 -2.86 5.97
C TYR A 68 -0.46 -4.37 5.79
N PRO A 69 0.45 -4.99 6.58
CA PRO A 69 0.66 -6.43 6.52
C PRO A 69 -0.57 -7.14 7.11
N LEU A 70 -0.96 -8.28 6.54
CA LEU A 70 -2.03 -9.12 7.11
C LEU A 70 -1.55 -9.89 8.34
N THR A 71 -0.25 -10.17 8.41
CA THR A 71 0.36 -10.86 9.54
C THR A 71 1.65 -10.17 9.95
N VAL A 72 1.97 -10.23 11.23
CA VAL A 72 3.22 -9.74 11.81
C VAL A 72 3.85 -10.84 12.66
N GLY A 73 5.19 -10.82 12.77
CA GLY A 73 5.97 -11.83 13.47
C GLY A 73 6.48 -12.92 12.53
N GLU A 74 7.76 -13.23 12.62
CA GLU A 74 8.42 -14.24 11.78
C GLU A 74 8.22 -15.66 12.32
N GLU A 75 8.44 -15.88 13.62
CA GLU A 75 8.35 -17.22 14.25
C GLU A 75 6.92 -17.62 14.61
N ALA A 76 6.10 -16.65 15.02
CA ALA A 76 4.70 -16.86 15.38
C ALA A 76 3.84 -15.78 14.72
N PRO A 77 3.41 -15.99 13.47
CA PRO A 77 2.61 -15.02 12.74
C PRO A 77 1.28 -14.75 13.45
N MET A 78 1.02 -13.48 13.78
CA MET A 78 -0.25 -12.99 14.29
C MET A 78 -0.96 -12.14 13.25
N ILE A 79 -2.28 -12.19 13.23
CA ILE A 79 -3.07 -11.32 12.37
C ILE A 79 -2.86 -9.85 12.82
N ALA A 80 -2.46 -9.00 11.86
CA ALA A 80 -2.34 -7.58 12.09
C ALA A 80 -3.66 -6.88 11.77
N GLY A 81 -4.10 -5.97 12.65
CA GLY A 81 -5.18 -5.04 12.35
C GLY A 81 -4.69 -3.87 11.49
N SER A 82 -5.61 -3.24 10.76
CA SER A 82 -5.35 -1.96 10.11
C SER A 82 -5.06 -0.87 11.15
N SER A 83 -4.31 0.14 10.75
CA SER A 83 -4.16 1.34 11.57
C SER A 83 -5.51 2.01 11.83
N MET A 84 -5.73 2.47 13.05
CA MET A 84 -6.94 3.24 13.39
C MET A 84 -7.14 4.46 12.51
N PHE A 85 -6.07 5.04 11.96
CA PHE A 85 -6.17 6.16 11.03
C PHE A 85 -6.78 5.77 9.67
N LEU A 86 -6.68 4.50 9.27
CA LEU A 86 -7.38 4.02 8.08
C LEU A 86 -8.87 3.87 8.34
N ASP A 87 -9.26 3.47 9.55
CA ASP A 87 -10.65 3.32 9.95
C ASP A 87 -11.38 4.68 10.10
N GLU A 88 -10.62 5.78 10.24
CA GLU A 88 -11.14 7.14 10.28
C GLU A 88 -11.45 7.71 8.86
N ILE A 89 -10.97 7.06 7.81
CA ILE A 89 -11.27 7.47 6.43
C ILE A 89 -12.67 7.01 6.08
N ALA A 90 -13.53 7.95 5.67
CA ALA A 90 -14.91 7.64 5.32
C ALA A 90 -14.99 6.67 4.14
N ASP A 91 -15.92 5.71 4.23
CA ASP A 91 -16.22 4.79 3.15
C ASP A 91 -16.58 5.55 1.86
N GLY A 92 -16.08 5.07 0.74
CA GLY A 92 -16.29 5.69 -0.57
C GLY A 92 -15.22 6.72 -0.98
N LEU A 93 -14.31 7.10 -0.08
CA LEU A 93 -13.16 7.95 -0.42
C LEU A 93 -11.95 7.15 -0.91
N TYR A 94 -12.00 5.83 -0.83
CA TYR A 94 -10.92 4.95 -1.26
C TYR A 94 -11.48 3.64 -1.84
N GLU A 95 -10.69 2.98 -2.68
CA GLU A 95 -10.96 1.63 -3.18
C GLU A 95 -10.15 0.63 -2.35
N ARG A 96 -10.82 -0.35 -1.75
CA ARG A 96 -10.16 -1.43 -1.02
C ARG A 96 -9.75 -2.52 -1.99
N LEU A 97 -8.45 -2.78 -2.06
CA LEU A 97 -7.88 -3.89 -2.82
C LEU A 97 -7.63 -5.05 -1.86
N GLU A 98 -8.33 -6.15 -2.05
CA GLU A 98 -8.07 -7.34 -1.27
C GLU A 98 -6.95 -8.17 -1.92
N PRO A 99 -5.97 -8.64 -1.11
CA PRO A 99 -4.94 -9.50 -1.64
C PRO A 99 -5.57 -10.82 -2.10
N VAL A 100 -5.30 -11.21 -3.33
CA VAL A 100 -5.67 -12.55 -3.80
C VAL A 100 -4.71 -13.54 -3.16
N LEU A 101 -5.14 -14.15 -2.06
CA LEU A 101 -4.37 -15.23 -1.41
C LEU A 101 -4.11 -16.36 -2.43
N GLY A 102 -2.85 -16.64 -2.68
CA GLY A 102 -2.42 -17.74 -3.56
C GLY A 102 -2.01 -17.36 -4.98
N ARG A 103 -2.10 -16.10 -5.38
CA ARG A 103 -1.44 -15.65 -6.61
C ARG A 103 -0.05 -15.11 -6.28
N SER A 104 0.95 -15.83 -6.73
CA SER A 104 2.32 -15.33 -6.83
C SER A 104 2.31 -14.01 -7.60
N LEU A 105 3.14 -13.03 -7.16
CA LEU A 105 3.41 -11.80 -7.91
C LEU A 105 4.19 -12.05 -9.22
N VAL A 106 4.32 -13.30 -9.61
CA VAL A 106 4.84 -13.68 -10.93
C VAL A 106 3.80 -13.26 -11.96
N SER A 107 4.22 -12.47 -12.93
CA SER A 107 3.38 -12.00 -14.04
C SER A 107 2.60 -13.18 -14.63
N GLU A 108 1.32 -13.01 -14.93
CA GLU A 108 0.45 -14.05 -15.49
C GLU A 108 0.98 -14.63 -16.83
N GLU A 109 2.06 -14.09 -17.37
CA GLU A 109 2.75 -14.54 -18.57
C GLU A 109 3.60 -15.79 -18.36
N GLU A 110 3.91 -16.19 -17.10
CA GLU A 110 4.76 -17.33 -16.77
C GLU A 110 4.04 -18.52 -16.10
N VAL A 111 2.73 -18.47 -15.97
CA VAL A 111 1.99 -19.63 -15.46
C VAL A 111 1.77 -20.64 -16.57
N ILE A 112 2.65 -21.61 -16.66
CA ILE A 112 2.50 -22.77 -17.53
C ILE A 112 1.62 -23.78 -16.78
N GLU A 113 0.33 -23.87 -17.15
CA GLU A 113 -0.51 -24.97 -16.69
C GLU A 113 -0.12 -26.24 -17.46
N ILE A 114 0.45 -27.20 -16.76
CA ILE A 114 0.70 -28.55 -17.31
C ILE A 114 -0.59 -29.33 -17.14
N GLY A 115 -1.33 -29.49 -18.22
CA GLY A 115 -2.49 -30.40 -18.24
C GLY A 115 -2.06 -31.86 -18.06
N ASN A 116 -2.95 -32.72 -17.57
CA ASN A 116 -2.71 -34.14 -17.29
C ASN A 116 -2.25 -35.00 -18.50
N ALA A 117 -2.09 -34.41 -19.66
CA ALA A 117 -1.64 -35.06 -20.90
C ALA A 117 -0.35 -34.48 -21.47
N GLY A 118 0.37 -33.58 -20.74
CA GLY A 118 1.64 -33.00 -21.22
C GLY A 118 1.49 -31.96 -22.33
N GLU A 119 0.30 -31.50 -22.62
CA GLU A 119 0.05 -30.44 -23.63
C GLU A 119 0.05 -29.06 -22.98
N LEU A 120 0.86 -28.14 -23.55
CA LEU A 120 0.93 -26.73 -23.13
C LEU A 120 -0.30 -25.97 -23.63
N ILE A 121 -1.17 -25.56 -22.72
CA ILE A 121 -2.34 -24.74 -23.06
C ILE A 121 -2.04 -23.29 -22.69
N ASN A 122 -1.67 -22.48 -23.68
CA ASN A 122 -1.47 -21.05 -23.52
C ASN A 122 -2.78 -20.31 -23.88
N LYS A 123 -3.53 -19.85 -22.88
CA LYS A 123 -4.68 -18.96 -23.07
C LYS A 123 -4.39 -17.59 -22.47
N PRO A 124 -4.29 -16.52 -23.27
CA PRO A 124 -4.14 -15.17 -22.74
C PRO A 124 -5.43 -14.73 -22.02
N LYS A 125 -5.30 -14.36 -20.74
CA LYS A 125 -6.40 -13.75 -19.97
C LYS A 125 -6.36 -12.22 -20.11
N PRO A 126 -7.54 -11.55 -20.07
CA PRO A 126 -7.61 -10.11 -20.22
C PRO A 126 -6.90 -9.37 -19.07
N ARG A 127 -6.09 -8.40 -19.42
CA ARG A 127 -5.42 -7.50 -18.49
C ARG A 127 -6.46 -6.70 -17.72
N ARG A 128 -6.47 -6.80 -16.38
CA ARG A 128 -7.18 -5.84 -15.54
C ARG A 128 -6.20 -4.72 -15.21
N SER A 129 -6.53 -3.51 -15.62
CA SER A 129 -5.81 -2.31 -15.21
C SER A 129 -6.07 -2.07 -13.73
N PHE A 130 -5.01 -2.00 -12.92
CA PHE A 130 -5.08 -1.73 -11.48
C PHE A 130 -5.10 -0.24 -11.15
N LEU A 131 -5.05 0.64 -12.14
CA LEU A 131 -4.96 2.08 -11.95
C LEU A 131 -6.23 2.75 -12.51
N ARG A 132 -7.08 3.28 -11.62
CA ARG A 132 -8.08 4.29 -11.97
C ARG A 132 -7.53 5.68 -11.64
N GLU A 133 -7.70 6.59 -12.56
CA GLU A 133 -7.32 7.99 -12.33
C GLU A 133 -8.34 8.67 -11.41
N ILE A 134 -7.85 9.49 -10.47
CA ILE A 134 -8.67 10.20 -9.46
C ILE A 134 -9.67 11.19 -10.13
N HIS A 135 -9.57 11.43 -11.42
CA HIS A 135 -10.47 12.33 -12.17
C HIS A 135 -11.87 11.76 -12.45
N GLU A 136 -12.12 10.48 -12.15
CA GLU A 136 -13.40 9.83 -12.41
C GLU A 136 -14.26 9.68 -11.14
N LEU A 137 -13.82 10.28 -10.02
CA LEU A 137 -14.57 10.46 -8.79
C LEU A 137 -15.00 11.92 -8.66
#